data_1f8e7fec70e4a5ff115750d8ba265d7a
#
_entry.id   1f8e7fec70e4a5ff115750d8ba265d7a
#
_cell.length_a   1.000
_cell.length_b   1.000
_cell.length_c   1.000
_cell.angle_alpha   90.00
_cell.angle_beta   90.00
_cell.angle_gamma   90.00
#
_symmetry.space_group_name_H-M   'P 1'
#
loop_
_entity.id
_entity.type
_entity.pdbx_description
1 polymer ?
#
loop_
_entity_poly.entity_id
_entity_poly.type
_entity_poly.pdbx_seq_one_letter_code
_entity_poly.pdbx_strand_id
1 'polypeptide(L)'
;MGRGDRGLKAASPLVVETPWFRQMYLGEWVIDSDKLVYRFNSDRNTFAELPTFHAGQWHYVLGVDLGYNDPTAFALCAYHDYDKALYVLEAEKHPRLDVTSVAERIRGFQARYELDSIVIDGANKQAVEEMRRRHDLPLRAADKTGKSDFIEIMNGEFIQARIKVSPLRCSQLADEYAGLIWDERSLKHEEHPNCPNDLADAALYAWRLCYSYLSEAVDPPPKLGSPEWHEQEEEEMLQAEIRRYHERREAEADSWGMTVEEYEWATWKRP
;
A
#
# COMPACT_ATOMS: atom_id res chain seq x y z
N MET A 1 -24.29 -21.97 -63.14
CA MET A 1 -24.65 -21.18 -61.94
C MET A 1 -23.63 -21.49 -60.85
N GLY A 2 -22.57 -20.69 -60.81
CA GLY A 2 -21.49 -20.81 -59.82
C GLY A 2 -21.82 -19.98 -58.59
N ARG A 3 -21.93 -20.59 -57.43
CA ARG A 3 -21.94 -19.91 -56.14
C ARG A 3 -20.49 -19.59 -55.79
N GLY A 4 -20.16 -18.29 -55.82
CA GLY A 4 -18.87 -17.79 -55.39
C GLY A 4 -18.64 -18.05 -53.89
N ASP A 5 -17.62 -18.81 -53.66
CA ASP A 5 -16.98 -19.01 -52.36
C ASP A 5 -16.33 -17.65 -51.96
N ARG A 6 -17.00 -16.92 -51.06
CA ARG A 6 -16.39 -15.74 -50.43
C ARG A 6 -15.53 -16.27 -49.31
N GLY A 7 -14.29 -16.61 -49.67
CA GLY A 7 -13.24 -16.94 -48.66
C GLY A 7 -13.14 -15.83 -47.63
N LEU A 8 -13.42 -16.15 -46.39
CA LEU A 8 -13.05 -15.39 -45.23
C LEU A 8 -11.53 -15.17 -45.28
N LYS A 9 -11.11 -13.95 -45.59
CA LYS A 9 -9.71 -13.58 -45.45
C LYS A 9 -9.34 -13.83 -43.96
N ALA A 10 -8.37 -14.71 -43.75
CA ALA A 10 -7.83 -14.95 -42.46
C ALA A 10 -7.42 -13.58 -41.83
N ALA A 11 -8.03 -13.25 -40.70
CA ALA A 11 -7.68 -12.04 -39.97
C ALA A 11 -6.20 -12.12 -39.58
N SER A 12 -5.49 -10.99 -39.68
CA SER A 12 -4.10 -10.90 -39.23
C SER A 12 -3.99 -11.38 -37.77
N PRO A 13 -2.96 -12.14 -37.37
CA PRO A 13 -2.77 -12.57 -35.98
C PRO A 13 -2.91 -11.42 -34.97
N LEU A 14 -2.44 -10.23 -35.29
CA LEU A 14 -2.55 -9.02 -34.48
C LEU A 14 -4.01 -8.57 -34.23
N VAL A 15 -4.96 -8.89 -35.14
CA VAL A 15 -6.37 -8.52 -34.98
C VAL A 15 -7.08 -9.52 -34.06
N VAL A 16 -6.67 -10.79 -34.08
CA VAL A 16 -7.26 -11.87 -33.26
C VAL A 16 -6.95 -11.67 -31.76
N GLU A 17 -5.84 -11.02 -31.45
CA GLU A 17 -5.42 -10.73 -30.07
C GLU A 17 -6.06 -9.46 -29.49
N THR A 18 -6.74 -8.65 -30.30
CA THR A 18 -7.39 -7.44 -29.78
C THR A 18 -8.56 -7.79 -28.86
N PRO A 19 -8.75 -7.09 -27.72
CA PRO A 19 -9.89 -7.25 -26.83
C PRO A 19 -11.23 -7.20 -27.54
N TRP A 20 -11.37 -6.28 -28.50
CA TRP A 20 -12.57 -6.12 -29.33
C TRP A 20 -12.89 -7.37 -30.16
N PHE A 21 -11.89 -7.99 -30.83
CA PHE A 21 -12.10 -9.18 -31.63
C PHE A 21 -12.47 -10.38 -30.76
N ARG A 22 -11.77 -10.56 -29.61
CA ARG A 22 -12.04 -11.64 -28.67
C ARG A 22 -13.46 -11.54 -28.11
N GLN A 23 -13.90 -10.35 -27.74
CA GLN A 23 -15.25 -10.10 -27.24
C GLN A 23 -16.33 -10.32 -28.31
N MET A 24 -16.16 -9.77 -29.52
CA MET A 24 -17.17 -9.78 -30.57
C MET A 24 -17.26 -11.10 -31.34
N TYR A 25 -16.14 -11.78 -31.53
CA TYR A 25 -16.08 -12.98 -32.37
C TYR A 25 -15.87 -14.27 -31.60
N LEU A 26 -15.19 -14.24 -30.46
CA LEU A 26 -14.95 -15.41 -29.62
C LEU A 26 -15.92 -15.49 -28.45
N GLY A 27 -16.71 -14.44 -28.19
CA GLY A 27 -17.62 -14.39 -27.05
C GLY A 27 -16.91 -14.36 -25.69
N GLU A 28 -15.60 -14.04 -25.69
CA GLU A 28 -14.80 -13.98 -24.48
C GLU A 28 -15.06 -12.66 -23.75
N TRP A 29 -15.21 -12.73 -22.43
CA TRP A 29 -15.19 -11.53 -21.59
C TRP A 29 -13.74 -11.02 -21.49
N VAL A 30 -13.36 -10.11 -22.37
CA VAL A 30 -12.06 -9.47 -22.32
C VAL A 30 -12.29 -8.00 -21.94
N ILE A 31 -11.82 -7.61 -20.77
CA ILE A 31 -11.82 -6.21 -20.38
C ILE A 31 -10.59 -5.56 -21.04
N ASP A 32 -10.79 -4.45 -21.71
CA ASP A 32 -9.72 -3.64 -22.25
C ASP A 32 -8.89 -3.10 -21.10
N SER A 33 -7.65 -3.52 -20.99
CA SER A 33 -6.75 -3.13 -19.89
C SER A 33 -6.58 -1.63 -19.76
N ASP A 34 -6.74 -0.89 -20.86
CA ASP A 34 -6.57 0.57 -20.87
C ASP A 34 -7.77 1.29 -20.22
N LYS A 35 -8.91 0.62 -20.11
CA LYS A 35 -10.10 1.14 -19.44
C LYS A 35 -10.16 0.84 -17.96
N LEU A 36 -9.32 -0.08 -17.46
CA LEU A 36 -9.30 -0.45 -16.05
C LEU A 36 -8.80 0.69 -15.18
N VAL A 37 -9.49 0.90 -14.06
CA VAL A 37 -9.08 1.85 -13.01
C VAL A 37 -7.81 1.35 -12.33
N TYR A 38 -7.73 0.05 -12.02
CA TYR A 38 -6.60 -0.54 -11.32
C TYR A 38 -5.80 -1.49 -12.20
N ARG A 39 -4.46 -1.44 -12.08
CA ARG A 39 -3.50 -2.33 -12.79
C ARG A 39 -3.24 -3.62 -11.99
N PHE A 40 -4.26 -4.11 -11.31
CA PHE A 40 -4.21 -5.35 -10.56
C PHE A 40 -4.01 -6.56 -11.50
N ASN A 41 -3.16 -7.50 -11.07
CA ASN A 41 -2.96 -8.78 -11.74
C ASN A 41 -2.84 -9.88 -10.68
N SER A 42 -3.71 -10.89 -10.73
CA SER A 42 -3.79 -11.94 -9.73
C SER A 42 -2.48 -12.72 -9.55
N ASP A 43 -1.73 -12.95 -10.64
CA ASP A 43 -0.48 -13.73 -10.57
C ASP A 43 0.62 -12.98 -9.82
N ARG A 44 0.60 -11.66 -9.88
CA ARG A 44 1.63 -10.78 -9.33
C ARG A 44 1.22 -10.16 -8.00
N ASN A 45 -0.07 -9.85 -7.82
CA ASN A 45 -0.60 -9.07 -6.72
C ASN A 45 -1.35 -9.90 -5.68
N THR A 46 -1.09 -11.19 -5.59
CA THR A 46 -1.60 -12.04 -4.52
C THR A 46 -0.47 -12.61 -3.67
N PHE A 47 -0.80 -13.08 -2.48
CA PHE A 47 0.13 -13.77 -1.58
C PHE A 47 -0.57 -14.96 -0.91
N ALA A 48 0.21 -15.98 -0.60
CA ALA A 48 -0.27 -17.15 0.15
C ALA A 48 -0.06 -16.98 1.66
N GLU A 49 1.13 -16.52 2.05
CA GLU A 49 1.53 -16.31 3.43
C GLU A 49 2.28 -14.97 3.55
N LEU A 50 2.17 -14.33 4.72
CA LEU A 50 2.95 -13.13 5.01
C LEU A 50 4.44 -13.47 5.12
N PRO A 51 5.34 -12.61 4.64
CA PRO A 51 6.77 -12.80 4.83
C PRO A 51 7.13 -12.74 6.33
N THR A 52 8.19 -13.43 6.69
CA THR A 52 8.71 -13.45 8.06
C THR A 52 9.96 -12.60 8.13
N PHE A 53 9.99 -11.67 9.08
CA PHE A 53 11.13 -10.81 9.36
C PHE A 53 11.73 -11.16 10.72
N HIS A 54 13.03 -10.98 10.87
CA HIS A 54 13.73 -11.24 12.15
C HIS A 54 13.80 -10.01 13.07
N ALA A 55 13.40 -8.85 12.57
CA ALA A 55 13.34 -7.58 13.29
C ALA A 55 12.16 -6.75 12.78
N GLY A 56 11.79 -5.69 13.52
CA GLY A 56 10.65 -4.84 13.21
C GLY A 56 9.32 -5.45 13.60
N GLN A 57 8.25 -4.78 13.24
CA GLN A 57 6.89 -5.19 13.57
C GLN A 57 5.93 -5.00 12.41
N TRP A 58 4.82 -5.71 12.46
CA TRP A 58 3.69 -5.52 11.58
C TRP A 58 2.79 -4.40 12.09
N HIS A 59 2.35 -3.55 11.19
CA HIS A 59 1.38 -2.50 11.42
C HIS A 59 0.08 -2.80 10.70
N TYR A 60 -1.05 -2.51 11.35
CA TYR A 60 -2.37 -2.83 10.84
C TYR A 60 -3.23 -1.58 10.70
N VAL A 61 -3.79 -1.36 9.54
CA VAL A 61 -4.66 -0.24 9.23
C VAL A 61 -5.97 -0.75 8.66
N LEU A 62 -7.09 -0.32 9.25
CA LEU A 62 -8.42 -0.63 8.76
C LEU A 62 -8.97 0.56 7.96
N GLY A 63 -9.24 0.34 6.68
CA GLY A 63 -10.00 1.27 5.84
C GLY A 63 -11.48 0.93 5.88
N VAL A 64 -12.32 1.95 5.99
CA VAL A 64 -13.80 1.81 6.03
C VAL A 64 -14.42 2.79 5.06
N ASP A 65 -15.18 2.27 4.09
CA ASP A 65 -16.04 3.08 3.23
C ASP A 65 -17.48 2.96 3.70
N LEU A 66 -18.06 4.09 4.14
CA LEU A 66 -19.43 4.13 4.69
C LEU A 66 -20.46 4.29 3.58
N GLY A 67 -21.21 3.23 3.28
CA GLY A 67 -22.41 3.30 2.46
C GLY A 67 -23.66 3.44 3.29
N TYR A 68 -24.63 4.21 2.80
CA TYR A 68 -25.99 4.26 3.35
C TYR A 68 -26.97 3.48 2.48
N ASN A 69 -26.98 3.75 1.18
CA ASN A 69 -27.72 2.98 0.19
C ASN A 69 -26.84 1.88 -0.41
N ASP A 70 -25.55 2.15 -0.52
CA ASP A 70 -24.52 1.22 -0.95
C ASP A 70 -23.99 0.41 0.24
N PRO A 71 -23.33 -0.71 0.02
CA PRO A 71 -22.72 -1.47 1.10
C PRO A 71 -21.66 -0.67 1.85
N THR A 72 -21.57 -0.87 3.17
CA THR A 72 -20.39 -0.44 3.92
C THR A 72 -19.28 -1.46 3.74
N ALA A 73 -18.11 -1.02 3.34
CA ALA A 73 -16.95 -1.84 3.07
C ALA A 73 -15.83 -1.65 4.11
N PHE A 74 -15.12 -2.75 4.37
CA PHE A 74 -14.00 -2.81 5.30
C PHE A 74 -12.82 -3.47 4.60
N ALA A 75 -11.64 -2.89 4.66
CA ALA A 75 -10.40 -3.45 4.15
C ALA A 75 -9.31 -3.36 5.20
N LEU A 76 -8.85 -4.51 5.70
CA LEU A 76 -7.74 -4.61 6.63
C LEU A 76 -6.43 -4.73 5.86
N CYS A 77 -5.59 -3.73 6.02
CA CYS A 77 -4.26 -3.67 5.42
C CYS A 77 -3.17 -3.86 6.49
N ALA A 78 -2.08 -4.49 6.10
CA ALA A 78 -0.88 -4.63 6.92
C ALA A 78 0.36 -4.22 6.15
N TYR A 79 1.34 -3.62 6.83
CA TYR A 79 2.68 -3.37 6.32
C TYR A 79 3.71 -3.66 7.43
N HIS A 80 4.96 -3.85 7.02
CA HIS A 80 6.05 -4.12 7.96
C HIS A 80 7.11 -3.04 7.87
N ASP A 81 7.81 -2.75 8.99
CA ASP A 81 8.85 -1.72 9.05
C ASP A 81 9.92 -1.84 7.96
N TYR A 82 10.24 -3.07 7.56
CA TYR A 82 11.30 -3.40 6.59
C TYR A 82 10.77 -3.93 5.25
N ASP A 83 9.48 -3.72 4.95
CA ASP A 83 8.89 -4.12 3.67
C ASP A 83 8.20 -2.94 3.00
N LYS A 84 8.47 -2.75 1.71
CA LYS A 84 7.80 -1.74 0.89
C LYS A 84 6.44 -2.17 0.37
N ALA A 85 6.00 -3.40 0.72
CA ALA A 85 4.73 -3.92 0.27
C ALA A 85 3.60 -3.73 1.29
N LEU A 86 2.42 -3.43 0.79
CA LEU A 86 1.17 -3.47 1.54
C LEU A 86 0.45 -4.80 1.28
N TYR A 87 -0.06 -5.40 2.32
CA TYR A 87 -0.82 -6.65 2.29
C TYR A 87 -2.25 -6.40 2.71
N VAL A 88 -3.21 -6.62 1.81
CA VAL A 88 -4.64 -6.60 2.17
C VAL A 88 -5.01 -7.98 2.66
N LEU A 89 -5.22 -8.10 3.98
CA LEU A 89 -5.42 -9.38 4.68
C LEU A 89 -6.85 -9.86 4.61
N GLU A 90 -7.79 -8.95 4.84
CA GLU A 90 -9.24 -9.21 4.85
C GLU A 90 -9.96 -8.04 4.18
N ALA A 91 -10.98 -8.36 3.39
CA ALA A 91 -11.88 -7.37 2.80
C ALA A 91 -13.29 -7.92 2.80
N GLU A 92 -14.23 -7.18 3.39
CA GLU A 92 -15.63 -7.54 3.47
C GLU A 92 -16.54 -6.36 3.26
N LYS A 93 -17.74 -6.56 2.69
CA LYS A 93 -18.74 -5.52 2.57
C LYS A 93 -20.13 -6.02 2.95
N HIS A 94 -20.89 -5.16 3.56
CA HIS A 94 -22.21 -5.49 4.10
C HIS A 94 -23.23 -4.41 3.75
N PRO A 95 -24.39 -4.78 3.19
CA PRO A 95 -25.44 -3.83 2.90
C PRO A 95 -26.16 -3.39 4.20
N ARG A 96 -26.59 -2.14 4.23
CA ARG A 96 -27.52 -1.60 5.22
C ARG A 96 -27.06 -1.75 6.68
N LEU A 97 -25.80 -1.54 6.96
CA LEU A 97 -25.33 -1.47 8.33
C LEU A 97 -25.74 -0.14 8.97
N ASP A 98 -26.25 -0.21 10.19
CA ASP A 98 -26.39 0.96 11.06
C ASP A 98 -25.07 1.29 11.76
N VAL A 99 -25.01 2.46 12.40
CA VAL A 99 -23.79 2.96 13.10
C VAL A 99 -23.28 1.97 14.15
N THR A 100 -24.19 1.32 14.87
CA THR A 100 -23.82 0.35 15.90
C THR A 100 -23.21 -0.91 15.29
N SER A 101 -23.82 -1.45 14.23
CA SER A 101 -23.33 -2.61 13.51
C SER A 101 -21.96 -2.34 12.86
N VAL A 102 -21.74 -1.14 12.32
CA VAL A 102 -20.41 -0.72 11.83
C VAL A 102 -19.39 -0.70 12.96
N ALA A 103 -19.74 -0.11 14.11
CA ALA A 103 -18.86 -0.06 15.27
C ALA A 103 -18.53 -1.47 15.82
N GLU A 104 -19.50 -2.37 15.85
CA GLU A 104 -19.29 -3.77 16.26
C GLU A 104 -18.34 -4.52 15.31
N ARG A 105 -18.46 -4.28 13.99
CA ARG A 105 -17.52 -4.84 13.00
C ARG A 105 -16.09 -4.33 13.22
N ILE A 106 -15.94 -3.02 13.41
CA ILE A 106 -14.62 -2.43 13.71
C ILE A 106 -14.02 -3.05 14.98
N ARG A 107 -14.80 -3.21 16.04
CA ARG A 107 -14.34 -3.91 17.25
C ARG A 107 -13.97 -5.37 17.01
N GLY A 108 -14.68 -6.04 16.11
CA GLY A 108 -14.31 -7.38 15.65
C GLY A 108 -12.93 -7.44 15.01
N PHE A 109 -12.53 -6.43 14.24
CA PHE A 109 -11.16 -6.31 13.74
C PHE A 109 -10.17 -5.99 14.87
N GLN A 110 -10.48 -5.03 15.75
CA GLN A 110 -9.63 -4.70 16.91
C GLN A 110 -9.39 -5.89 17.83
N ALA A 111 -10.35 -6.80 17.97
CA ALA A 111 -10.20 -8.00 18.79
C ALA A 111 -9.23 -9.04 18.19
N ARG A 112 -9.01 -9.00 16.87
CA ARG A 112 -8.12 -9.93 16.15
C ARG A 112 -6.78 -9.32 15.82
N TYR A 113 -6.71 -8.01 15.68
CA TYR A 113 -5.53 -7.27 15.23
C TYR A 113 -5.32 -6.04 16.09
N GLU A 114 -4.06 -5.76 16.41
CA GLU A 114 -3.69 -4.52 17.07
C GLU A 114 -3.63 -3.39 16.03
N LEU A 115 -4.78 -2.70 15.85
CA LEU A 115 -4.93 -1.68 14.81
C LEU A 115 -4.19 -0.39 15.20
N ASP A 116 -3.23 0.03 14.41
CA ASP A 116 -2.55 1.32 14.54
C ASP A 116 -3.47 2.48 14.14
N SER A 117 -4.33 2.27 13.18
CA SER A 117 -5.26 3.30 12.69
C SER A 117 -6.52 2.71 12.05
N ILE A 118 -7.60 3.47 12.16
CA ILE A 118 -8.87 3.20 11.49
C ILE A 118 -9.21 4.44 10.66
N VAL A 119 -9.19 4.29 9.33
CA VAL A 119 -9.48 5.36 8.38
C VAL A 119 -10.87 5.16 7.82
N ILE A 120 -11.73 6.16 7.95
CA ILE A 120 -13.14 6.03 7.58
C ILE A 120 -13.57 7.16 6.65
N ASP A 121 -14.46 6.87 5.71
CA ASP A 121 -15.10 7.91 4.91
C ASP A 121 -15.80 8.95 5.81
N GLY A 122 -15.36 10.18 5.66
CA GLY A 122 -15.88 11.31 6.44
C GLY A 122 -17.12 11.98 5.85
N ALA A 123 -17.72 11.47 4.77
CA ALA A 123 -18.88 12.09 4.12
C ALA A 123 -20.06 12.17 5.08
N ASN A 124 -20.31 11.15 5.89
CA ASN A 124 -21.31 11.16 6.94
C ASN A 124 -20.69 11.55 8.30
N LYS A 125 -20.42 12.85 8.47
CA LYS A 125 -19.82 13.40 9.71
C LYS A 125 -20.60 13.04 10.98
N GLN A 126 -21.92 12.95 10.90
CA GLN A 126 -22.77 12.63 12.07
C GLN A 126 -22.56 11.18 12.50
N ALA A 127 -22.53 10.23 11.58
CA ALA A 127 -22.29 8.83 11.88
C ALA A 127 -20.88 8.60 12.45
N VAL A 128 -19.87 9.26 11.88
CA VAL A 128 -18.48 9.19 12.36
C VAL A 128 -18.38 9.76 13.78
N GLU A 129 -19.00 10.89 14.06
CA GLU A 129 -18.97 11.51 15.38
C GLU A 129 -19.74 10.67 16.41
N GLU A 130 -20.84 10.04 16.03
CA GLU A 130 -21.59 9.11 16.88
C GLU A 130 -20.73 7.88 17.24
N MET A 131 -20.02 7.30 16.27
CA MET A 131 -19.11 6.19 16.52
C MET A 131 -17.97 6.59 17.46
N ARG A 132 -17.40 7.77 17.30
CA ARG A 132 -16.35 8.28 18.19
C ARG A 132 -16.87 8.43 19.63
N ARG A 133 -18.02 9.05 19.80
CA ARG A 133 -18.56 9.39 21.15
C ARG A 133 -19.20 8.21 21.87
N ARG A 134 -20.00 7.42 21.16
CA ARG A 134 -20.76 6.32 21.78
C ARG A 134 -19.95 5.02 21.85
N HIS A 135 -19.09 4.80 20.88
CA HIS A 135 -18.34 3.56 20.76
C HIS A 135 -16.86 3.69 21.05
N ASP A 136 -16.40 4.91 21.39
CA ASP A 136 -15.00 5.21 21.74
C ASP A 136 -13.99 4.69 20.68
N LEU A 137 -14.34 4.90 19.40
CA LEU A 137 -13.49 4.45 18.28
C LEU A 137 -12.54 5.57 17.85
N PRO A 138 -11.21 5.32 17.76
CA PRO A 138 -10.21 6.30 17.33
C PRO A 138 -10.20 6.44 15.80
N LEU A 139 -11.29 6.95 15.24
CA LEU A 139 -11.47 7.05 13.79
C LEU A 139 -10.70 8.25 13.22
N ARG A 140 -10.05 8.07 12.08
CA ARG A 140 -9.48 9.14 11.26
C ARG A 140 -10.32 9.32 10.00
N ALA A 141 -10.58 10.57 9.60
CA ALA A 141 -11.27 10.82 8.34
C ALA A 141 -10.33 10.50 7.16
N ALA A 142 -10.85 9.81 6.16
CA ALA A 142 -10.16 9.56 4.90
C ALA A 142 -9.94 10.88 4.15
N ASP A 143 -8.75 11.06 3.59
CA ASP A 143 -8.50 12.13 2.65
C ASP A 143 -8.93 11.67 1.24
N LYS A 144 -9.89 12.37 0.66
CA LYS A 144 -10.43 12.08 -0.68
C LYS A 144 -9.89 13.02 -1.78
N THR A 145 -9.05 13.99 -1.39
CA THR A 145 -8.50 14.97 -2.34
C THR A 145 -7.63 14.26 -3.36
N GLY A 146 -7.82 14.55 -4.66
CA GLY A 146 -7.02 13.99 -5.74
C GLY A 146 -7.11 12.45 -5.84
N LYS A 147 -8.30 11.86 -5.66
CA LYS A 147 -8.51 10.40 -5.70
C LYS A 147 -7.88 9.77 -6.94
N SER A 148 -8.10 10.35 -8.13
CA SER A 148 -7.56 9.86 -9.40
C SER A 148 -6.04 9.81 -9.41
N ASP A 149 -5.37 10.85 -8.89
CA ASP A 149 -3.91 10.92 -8.84
C ASP A 149 -3.33 9.84 -7.92
N PHE A 150 -4.00 9.59 -6.79
CA PHE A 150 -3.61 8.52 -5.88
C PHE A 150 -3.87 7.12 -6.46
N ILE A 151 -4.92 6.93 -7.25
CA ILE A 151 -5.14 5.69 -8.00
C ILE A 151 -3.98 5.46 -8.98
N GLU A 152 -3.49 6.49 -9.68
CA GLU A 152 -2.35 6.35 -10.58
C GLU A 152 -1.05 6.00 -9.84
N ILE A 153 -0.81 6.58 -8.66
CA ILE A 153 0.33 6.19 -7.82
C ILE A 153 0.17 4.73 -7.35
N MET A 154 -1.03 4.35 -6.90
CA MET A 154 -1.34 2.98 -6.48
C MET A 154 -1.17 1.97 -7.62
N ASN A 155 -1.47 2.37 -8.86
CA ASN A 155 -1.21 1.57 -10.06
C ASN A 155 0.28 1.30 -10.27
N GLY A 156 1.13 2.27 -9.99
CA GLY A 156 2.58 2.07 -9.93
C GLY A 156 2.99 0.99 -8.93
N GLU A 157 2.37 0.98 -7.75
CA GLU A 157 2.62 -0.03 -6.71
C GLU A 157 2.08 -1.43 -7.11
N PHE A 158 0.92 -1.51 -7.80
CA PHE A 158 0.44 -2.77 -8.39
C PHE A 158 1.40 -3.33 -9.43
N ILE A 159 1.91 -2.48 -10.33
CA ILE A 159 2.87 -2.88 -11.36
C ILE A 159 4.18 -3.40 -10.73
N GLN A 160 4.64 -2.78 -9.67
CA GLN A 160 5.84 -3.18 -8.93
C GLN A 160 5.60 -4.34 -7.94
N ALA A 161 4.39 -4.92 -7.92
CA ALA A 161 4.00 -5.98 -7.02
C ALA A 161 4.12 -5.63 -5.52
N ARG A 162 4.01 -4.35 -5.18
CA ARG A 162 4.07 -3.85 -3.80
C ARG A 162 2.71 -3.81 -3.11
N ILE A 163 1.60 -4.01 -3.83
CA ILE A 163 0.30 -4.26 -3.25
C ILE A 163 -0.04 -5.72 -3.45
N LYS A 164 -0.31 -6.42 -2.35
CA LYS A 164 -0.61 -7.84 -2.29
C LYS A 164 -1.97 -8.05 -1.65
N VAL A 165 -2.78 -8.92 -2.21
CA VAL A 165 -4.15 -9.19 -1.79
C VAL A 165 -4.30 -10.66 -1.41
N SER A 166 -4.92 -10.96 -0.27
CA SER A 166 -5.22 -12.34 0.12
C SER A 166 -6.30 -12.93 -0.80
N PRO A 167 -6.00 -13.99 -1.57
CA PRO A 167 -6.96 -14.54 -2.51
C PRO A 167 -8.17 -15.18 -1.83
N LEU A 168 -8.00 -15.67 -0.60
CA LEU A 168 -9.06 -16.36 0.14
C LEU A 168 -10.00 -15.40 0.88
N ARG A 169 -9.47 -14.30 1.41
CA ARG A 169 -10.23 -13.38 2.27
C ARG A 169 -10.58 -12.05 1.61
N CYS A 170 -10.12 -11.84 0.38
CA CYS A 170 -10.31 -10.60 -0.37
C CYS A 170 -10.77 -10.87 -1.81
N SER A 171 -11.47 -11.98 -2.09
CA SER A 171 -11.89 -12.33 -3.44
C SER A 171 -12.76 -11.25 -4.09
N GLN A 172 -13.72 -10.68 -3.33
CA GLN A 172 -14.58 -9.60 -3.83
C GLN A 172 -13.79 -8.32 -4.14
N LEU A 173 -12.77 -7.99 -3.35
CA LEU A 173 -11.88 -6.86 -3.63
C LEU A 173 -11.06 -7.12 -4.91
N ALA A 174 -10.56 -8.35 -5.08
CA ALA A 174 -9.85 -8.73 -6.31
C ALA A 174 -10.75 -8.61 -7.55
N ASP A 175 -12.04 -8.98 -7.42
CA ASP A 175 -13.03 -8.83 -8.49
C ASP A 175 -13.31 -7.34 -8.80
N GLU A 176 -13.39 -6.47 -7.78
CA GLU A 176 -13.51 -5.01 -7.97
C GLU A 176 -12.29 -4.46 -8.69
N TYR A 177 -11.07 -4.80 -8.25
CA TYR A 177 -9.85 -4.35 -8.92
C TYR A 177 -9.73 -4.82 -10.37
N ALA A 178 -10.21 -6.04 -10.66
CA ALA A 178 -10.17 -6.61 -12.00
C ALA A 178 -11.28 -6.09 -12.93
N GLY A 179 -12.37 -5.56 -12.36
CA GLY A 179 -13.58 -5.19 -13.10
C GLY A 179 -13.94 -3.71 -13.13
N LEU A 180 -13.33 -2.90 -12.26
CA LEU A 180 -13.63 -1.46 -12.18
C LEU A 180 -13.03 -0.73 -13.38
N ILE A 181 -13.88 -0.01 -14.12
CA ILE A 181 -13.50 0.75 -15.31
C ILE A 181 -13.78 2.25 -15.15
N TRP A 182 -13.04 3.08 -15.90
CA TRP A 182 -13.32 4.50 -15.99
C TRP A 182 -14.60 4.76 -16.82
N ASP A 183 -15.38 5.78 -16.42
CA ASP A 183 -16.50 6.24 -17.24
C ASP A 183 -15.98 7.11 -18.41
N GLU A 184 -16.02 6.57 -19.63
CA GLU A 184 -15.62 7.26 -20.84
C GLU A 184 -16.46 8.53 -21.13
N ARG A 185 -17.63 8.67 -20.49
CA ARG A 185 -18.52 9.82 -20.67
C ARG A 185 -18.20 10.95 -19.70
N SER A 186 -17.46 10.66 -18.63
CA SER A 186 -17.06 11.65 -17.63
C SER A 186 -15.79 12.38 -18.06
N LEU A 187 -15.86 13.71 -18.14
CA LEU A 187 -14.69 14.57 -18.38
C LEU A 187 -13.78 14.67 -17.14
N LYS A 188 -14.21 14.12 -15.99
CA LYS A 188 -13.53 14.25 -14.69
C LYS A 188 -12.74 13.03 -14.27
N HIS A 189 -12.53 12.04 -15.15
CA HIS A 189 -11.90 10.77 -14.76
C HIS A 189 -12.60 10.16 -13.55
N GLU A 190 -13.89 9.91 -13.65
CA GLU A 190 -14.69 9.25 -12.63
C GLU A 190 -14.84 7.76 -12.95
N GLU A 191 -14.96 6.95 -11.94
CA GLU A 191 -15.24 5.53 -12.06
C GLU A 191 -16.65 5.30 -12.62
N HIS A 192 -16.83 4.23 -13.37
CA HIS A 192 -18.11 3.94 -14.01
C HIS A 192 -19.18 3.62 -12.92
N PRO A 193 -20.33 4.33 -12.91
CA PRO A 193 -21.31 4.28 -11.80
C PRO A 193 -21.98 2.93 -11.60
N ASN A 194 -21.92 2.01 -12.57
CA ASN A 194 -22.48 0.66 -12.45
C ASN A 194 -21.45 -0.39 -12.00
N CYS A 195 -20.20 0.00 -11.77
CA CYS A 195 -19.17 -0.89 -11.25
C CYS A 195 -19.06 -0.71 -9.74
N PRO A 196 -19.09 -1.79 -8.95
CA PRO A 196 -18.86 -1.69 -7.51
C PRO A 196 -17.41 -1.28 -7.24
N ASN A 197 -17.21 -0.37 -6.29
CA ASN A 197 -15.91 0.18 -5.90
C ASN A 197 -15.75 0.32 -4.38
N ASP A 198 -16.71 -0.16 -3.60
CA ASP A 198 -16.76 0.05 -2.15
C ASP A 198 -15.52 -0.50 -1.44
N LEU A 199 -15.11 -1.74 -1.78
CA LEU A 199 -13.93 -2.38 -1.21
C LEU A 199 -12.64 -1.73 -1.71
N ALA A 200 -12.60 -1.36 -2.99
CA ALA A 200 -11.48 -0.67 -3.60
C ALA A 200 -11.24 0.70 -2.92
N ASP A 201 -12.32 1.43 -2.61
CA ASP A 201 -12.25 2.70 -1.90
C ASP A 201 -11.78 2.51 -0.45
N ALA A 202 -12.33 1.55 0.28
CA ALA A 202 -11.87 1.23 1.64
C ALA A 202 -10.37 0.88 1.66
N ALA A 203 -9.90 0.08 0.72
CA ALA A 203 -8.49 -0.28 0.59
C ALA A 203 -7.62 0.92 0.19
N LEU A 204 -8.11 1.79 -0.70
CA LEU A 204 -7.42 3.02 -1.10
C LEU A 204 -7.22 3.97 0.09
N TYR A 205 -8.23 4.12 0.96
CA TYR A 205 -8.12 4.96 2.16
C TYR A 205 -7.04 4.45 3.12
N ALA A 206 -6.99 3.14 3.37
CA ALA A 206 -5.97 2.53 4.20
C ALA A 206 -4.56 2.69 3.57
N TRP A 207 -4.43 2.39 2.27
CA TRP A 207 -3.17 2.50 1.55
C TRP A 207 -2.62 3.93 1.55
N ARG A 208 -3.46 4.95 1.32
CA ARG A 208 -3.03 6.36 1.34
C ARG A 208 -2.39 6.75 2.67
N LEU A 209 -2.92 6.25 3.80
CA LEU A 209 -2.32 6.49 5.10
C LEU A 209 -0.95 5.81 5.24
N CYS A 210 -0.80 4.60 4.70
CA CYS A 210 0.43 3.82 4.80
C CYS A 210 1.52 4.28 3.81
N TYR A 211 1.15 4.96 2.73
CA TYR A 211 2.04 5.21 1.59
C TYR A 211 3.35 5.91 1.96
N SER A 212 3.31 6.87 2.88
CA SER A 212 4.53 7.55 3.35
C SER A 212 5.49 6.58 4.05
N TYR A 213 4.97 5.69 4.89
CA TYR A 213 5.78 4.68 5.58
C TYR A 213 6.37 3.65 4.61
N LEU A 214 5.58 3.20 3.62
CA LEU A 214 6.03 2.26 2.59
C LEU A 214 7.14 2.84 1.71
N SER A 215 7.09 4.13 1.42
CA SER A 215 8.12 4.81 0.61
C SER A 215 9.44 5.00 1.36
N GLU A 216 9.40 5.05 2.70
CA GLU A 216 10.55 5.27 3.58
C GLU A 216 11.11 3.97 4.18
N ALA A 217 10.51 2.80 3.89
CA ALA A 217 10.98 1.52 4.42
C ALA A 217 12.46 1.28 4.12
N VAL A 218 13.21 0.99 5.17
CA VAL A 218 14.65 0.71 5.13
C VAL A 218 14.91 -0.80 5.18
N ASP A 219 16.11 -1.22 4.81
CA ASP A 219 16.50 -2.63 4.93
C ASP A 219 16.56 -3.05 6.41
N PRO A 220 16.18 -4.28 6.74
CA PRO A 220 16.26 -4.78 8.10
C PRO A 220 17.71 -4.83 8.59
N PRO A 221 17.97 -4.60 9.89
CA PRO A 221 19.30 -4.78 10.45
C PRO A 221 19.76 -6.22 10.24
N PRO A 222 21.08 -6.46 10.12
CA PRO A 222 21.62 -7.80 10.00
C PRO A 222 21.17 -8.69 11.17
N LYS A 223 20.97 -9.97 10.88
CA LYS A 223 20.61 -10.94 11.92
C LYS A 223 21.75 -11.12 12.92
N LEU A 224 21.43 -11.05 14.21
CA LEU A 224 22.41 -11.24 15.29
C LEU A 224 23.28 -12.48 15.06
N GLY A 225 24.60 -12.29 15.04
CA GLY A 225 25.58 -13.34 14.82
C GLY A 225 25.79 -13.76 13.37
N SER A 226 25.20 -13.06 12.38
CA SER A 226 25.54 -13.23 10.96
C SER A 226 26.86 -12.54 10.63
N PRO A 227 27.53 -12.89 9.52
CA PRO A 227 28.76 -12.19 9.09
C PRO A 227 28.53 -10.68 8.95
N GLU A 228 27.42 -10.29 8.36
CA GLU A 228 27.06 -8.88 8.15
C GLU A 228 26.81 -8.14 9.48
N TRP A 229 26.31 -8.84 10.51
CA TRP A 229 26.15 -8.27 11.83
C TRP A 229 27.51 -8.01 12.49
N HIS A 230 28.45 -8.95 12.35
CA HIS A 230 29.82 -8.77 12.88
C HIS A 230 30.56 -7.63 12.16
N GLU A 231 30.41 -7.52 10.85
CA GLU A 231 30.97 -6.42 10.07
C GLU A 231 30.41 -5.06 10.53
N GLN A 232 29.10 -4.97 10.73
CA GLN A 232 28.46 -3.76 11.23
C GLN A 232 28.91 -3.41 12.66
N GLU A 233 29.01 -4.40 13.56
CA GLU A 233 29.48 -4.18 14.93
C GLU A 233 30.94 -3.70 14.95
N GLU A 234 31.81 -4.28 14.12
CA GLU A 234 33.20 -3.85 13.97
C GLU A 234 33.27 -2.41 13.43
N GLU A 235 32.47 -2.07 12.45
CA GLU A 235 32.40 -0.71 11.88
C GLU A 235 31.89 0.31 12.91
N GLU A 236 30.84 -0.02 13.65
CA GLU A 236 30.30 0.83 14.73
C GLU A 236 31.33 1.05 15.85
N MET A 237 32.06 -0.01 16.26
CA MET A 237 33.13 0.12 17.24
C MET A 237 34.26 1.03 16.71
N LEU A 238 34.67 0.87 15.47
CA LEU A 238 35.70 1.71 14.84
C LEU A 238 35.24 3.17 14.78
N GLN A 239 34.01 3.43 14.36
CA GLN A 239 33.44 4.77 14.33
C GLN A 239 33.34 5.40 15.72
N ALA A 240 33.02 4.60 16.74
CA ALA A 240 32.97 5.08 18.12
C ALA A 240 34.39 5.42 18.63
N GLU A 241 35.40 4.66 18.25
CA GLU A 241 36.79 4.93 18.62
C GLU A 241 37.31 6.19 17.93
N ILE A 242 37.02 6.38 16.65
CA ILE A 242 37.34 7.60 15.90
C ILE A 242 36.69 8.82 16.55
N ARG A 243 35.39 8.75 16.90
CA ARG A 243 34.71 9.84 17.62
C ARG A 243 35.38 10.17 18.95
N ARG A 244 35.67 9.16 19.75
CA ARG A 244 36.40 9.35 21.03
C ARG A 244 37.79 9.96 20.85
N TYR A 245 38.48 9.59 19.77
CA TYR A 245 39.76 10.18 19.42
C TYR A 245 39.61 11.68 19.11
N HIS A 246 38.65 12.06 18.27
CA HIS A 246 38.40 13.45 17.94
C HIS A 246 37.98 14.27 19.17
N GLU A 247 37.02 13.79 19.94
CA GLU A 247 36.59 14.44 21.18
C GLU A 247 37.76 14.68 22.17
N ARG A 248 38.64 13.70 22.30
CA ARG A 248 39.83 13.85 23.14
C ARG A 248 40.77 14.90 22.59
N ARG A 249 40.99 14.91 21.28
CA ARG A 249 41.88 15.90 20.63
C ARG A 249 41.32 17.32 20.71
N GLU A 250 40.01 17.47 20.58
CA GLU A 250 39.33 18.74 20.79
C GLU A 250 39.49 19.23 22.24
N ALA A 251 39.22 18.36 23.21
CA ALA A 251 39.39 18.69 24.62
C ALA A 251 40.84 19.05 24.98
N GLU A 252 41.80 18.33 24.43
CA GLU A 252 43.23 18.64 24.62
C GLU A 252 43.61 19.99 24.00
N ALA A 253 43.17 20.28 22.76
CA ALA A 253 43.40 21.56 22.09
C ALA A 253 42.76 22.72 22.85
N ASP A 254 41.51 22.57 23.31
CA ASP A 254 40.81 23.55 24.13
C ASP A 254 41.53 23.83 25.43
N SER A 255 42.10 22.83 26.08
CA SER A 255 42.86 23.00 27.32
C SER A 255 44.12 23.84 27.14
N TRP A 256 44.62 23.94 25.90
CA TRP A 256 45.77 24.74 25.50
C TRP A 256 45.36 26.08 24.87
N GLY A 257 44.06 26.34 24.71
CA GLY A 257 43.53 27.51 24.05
C GLY A 257 43.87 27.59 22.56
N MET A 258 43.99 26.45 21.92
CA MET A 258 44.40 26.25 20.52
C MET A 258 43.28 25.56 19.72
N THR A 259 43.31 25.75 18.41
CA THR A 259 42.52 24.88 17.50
C THR A 259 43.14 23.49 17.42
N VAL A 260 42.38 22.48 17.02
CA VAL A 260 42.88 21.09 16.83
C VAL A 260 44.08 21.08 15.90
N GLU A 261 44.04 21.81 14.79
CA GLU A 261 45.15 21.91 13.81
C GLU A 261 46.43 22.50 14.44
N GLU A 262 46.31 23.57 15.22
CA GLU A 262 47.43 24.20 15.93
C GLU A 262 48.02 23.25 16.97
N TYR A 263 47.18 22.53 17.71
CA TYR A 263 47.59 21.54 18.69
C TYR A 263 48.33 20.36 18.04
N GLU A 264 47.82 19.81 16.93
CA GLU A 264 48.47 18.74 16.19
C GLU A 264 49.81 19.18 15.64
N TRP A 265 49.92 20.37 15.05
CA TRP A 265 51.16 20.90 14.57
C TRP A 265 52.18 21.12 15.72
N ALA A 266 51.75 21.62 16.88
CA ALA A 266 52.59 21.84 18.03
C ALA A 266 53.07 20.51 18.67
N THR A 267 52.25 19.48 18.65
CA THR A 267 52.59 18.16 19.20
C THR A 267 53.42 17.28 18.24
N TRP A 268 53.23 17.44 16.93
CA TRP A 268 53.98 16.72 15.90
C TRP A 268 55.49 17.13 15.85
N LYS A 269 55.79 18.35 16.25
CA LYS A 269 57.17 18.88 16.28
C LYS A 269 57.95 18.62 17.58
N ARG A 270 57.34 17.94 18.55
CA ARG A 270 58.08 17.51 19.77
C ARG A 270 58.79 16.19 19.48
N PRO A 271 60.15 16.15 19.60
CA PRO A 271 60.91 14.92 19.40
C PRO A 271 60.61 13.86 20.47
#